data_bd3bbf0ca8c9427527e1dc1dab11b6a2
#
_entry.id   bd3bbf0ca8c9427527e1dc1dab11b6a2
#
_cell.length_a   1.000
_cell.length_b   1.000
_cell.length_c   1.000
_cell.angle_alpha   90.00
_cell.angle_beta   90.00
_cell.angle_gamma   90.00
#
_symmetry.space_group_name_H-M   'P 1'
#
loop_
_entity.id
_entity.type
_entity.pdbx_description
1 polymer ?
#
loop_
_entity_poly.entity_id
_entity_poly.type
_entity_poly.pdbx_seq_one_letter_code
_entity_poly.pdbx_strand_id
1 'polypeptide(L)'
;MVISIVQEIRSKNVIDKLSILSAPNAVILRDGDTYDISVSEVVLDDILCLSSGNQIPSDAILIEGGIEVNESLLTGESDAITKKAGDILYAGSFVVSGNCKARVERVGKDNYIEKLTSQAKKYRKPKSDLLNTLTHLIRVVAVIIIP
;
A
#
# COMPACT_ATOMS: atom_id res chain seq x y z
N MET A 1 -23.70 25.61 6.78
CA MET A 1 -22.91 25.31 5.58
C MET A 1 -21.45 25.74 5.69
N VAL A 2 -21.13 27.02 5.96
CA VAL A 2 -19.73 27.50 6.08
C VAL A 2 -18.96 26.84 7.22
N ILE A 3 -19.59 26.62 8.36
CA ILE A 3 -18.97 26.00 9.56
C ILE A 3 -18.54 24.56 9.28
N SER A 4 -19.32 23.79 8.52
CA SER A 4 -19.01 22.41 8.16
C SER A 4 -17.76 22.34 7.28
N ILE A 5 -17.61 23.26 6.34
CA ILE A 5 -16.44 23.32 5.44
C ILE A 5 -15.16 23.67 6.22
N VAL A 6 -15.25 24.60 7.18
CA VAL A 6 -14.11 24.97 8.03
C VAL A 6 -13.70 23.80 8.94
N GLN A 7 -14.65 23.04 9.49
CA GLN A 7 -14.36 21.85 10.29
C GLN A 7 -13.72 20.75 9.44
N GLU A 8 -14.20 20.54 8.22
CA GLU A 8 -13.64 19.54 7.30
C GLU A 8 -12.20 19.87 6.89
N ILE A 9 -11.91 21.13 6.58
CA ILE A 9 -10.54 21.60 6.26
C ILE A 9 -9.63 21.44 7.49
N ARG A 10 -10.10 21.79 8.70
CA ARG A 10 -9.31 21.60 9.92
C ARG A 10 -9.01 20.13 10.20
N SER A 11 -10.00 19.25 10.08
CA SER A 11 -9.83 17.80 10.27
C SER A 11 -8.84 17.24 9.26
N LYS A 12 -8.93 17.64 7.99
CA LYS A 12 -8.00 17.21 6.95
C LYS A 12 -6.56 17.65 7.26
N ASN A 13 -6.35 18.91 7.63
CA ASN A 13 -5.02 19.42 7.99
C ASN A 13 -4.41 18.74 9.22
N VAL A 14 -5.22 18.29 10.18
CA VAL A 14 -4.74 17.50 11.34
C VAL A 14 -4.35 16.10 10.92
N ILE A 15 -5.14 15.44 10.08
CA ILE A 15 -4.84 14.12 9.53
C ILE A 15 -3.57 14.15 8.68
N ASP A 16 -3.41 15.16 7.82
CA ASP A 16 -2.22 15.32 6.99
C ASP A 16 -0.95 15.52 7.83
N LYS A 17 -1.02 16.30 8.92
CA LYS A 17 0.09 16.47 9.87
C LYS A 17 0.44 15.18 10.61
N LEU A 18 -0.54 14.39 11.03
CA LEU A 18 -0.33 13.09 11.68
C LEU A 18 0.23 12.07 10.70
N SER A 19 -0.18 12.12 9.43
CA SER A 19 0.34 11.26 8.37
C SER A 19 1.82 11.51 8.10
N ILE A 20 2.29 12.77 8.16
CA ILE A 20 3.72 13.12 8.00
C ILE A 20 4.54 12.56 9.17
N LEU A 21 4.00 12.57 10.39
CA LEU A 21 4.66 12.01 11.57
C LEU A 21 4.69 10.47 11.58
N SER A 22 3.86 9.83 10.77
CA SER A 22 3.71 8.38 10.64
C SER A 22 4.24 7.85 9.31
N ALA A 23 4.95 8.68 8.53
CA ALA A 23 5.57 8.24 7.28
C ALA A 23 6.55 7.10 7.58
N PRO A 24 6.40 5.93 6.97
CA PRO A 24 7.31 4.83 7.20
C PRO A 24 8.71 5.19 6.68
N ASN A 25 9.72 4.94 7.51
CA ASN A 25 11.12 5.07 7.14
C ASN A 25 11.70 3.72 6.73
N ALA A 26 12.78 3.78 5.97
CA ALA A 26 13.57 2.62 5.56
C ALA A 26 15.04 2.85 5.90
N VAL A 27 15.67 1.83 6.48
CA VAL A 27 17.11 1.83 6.69
C VAL A 27 17.78 1.23 5.46
N ILE A 28 18.63 2.01 4.82
CA ILE A 28 19.37 1.60 3.62
C ILE A 28 20.88 1.67 3.86
N LEU A 29 21.61 0.89 3.09
CA LEU A 29 23.07 0.89 3.06
C LEU A 29 23.55 1.46 1.71
N ARG A 30 24.26 2.58 1.72
CA ARG A 30 24.92 3.20 0.56
C ARG A 30 26.37 3.51 0.90
N ASP A 31 27.29 3.19 0.00
CA ASP A 31 28.73 3.49 0.14
C ASP A 31 29.39 3.00 1.46
N GLY A 32 28.79 1.98 2.09
CA GLY A 32 29.26 1.40 3.36
C GLY A 32 28.62 2.00 4.60
N ASP A 33 27.84 3.07 4.48
CA ASP A 33 27.13 3.72 5.59
C ASP A 33 25.63 3.44 5.56
N THR A 34 25.00 3.41 6.74
CA THR A 34 23.55 3.21 6.87
C THR A 34 22.84 4.54 7.04
N TYR A 35 21.75 4.72 6.30
CA TYR A 35 20.90 5.90 6.32
C TYR A 35 19.47 5.53 6.64
N ASP A 36 18.81 6.33 7.47
CA ASP A 36 17.36 6.25 7.73
C ASP A 36 16.68 7.28 6.82
N ILE A 37 15.96 6.82 5.82
CA ILE A 37 15.32 7.67 4.81
C ILE A 37 13.83 7.41 4.72
N SER A 38 13.08 8.35 4.14
CA SER A 38 11.68 8.13 3.81
C SER A 38 11.55 7.02 2.76
N VAL A 39 10.52 6.18 2.89
CA VAL A 39 10.21 5.14 1.88
C VAL A 39 10.06 5.72 0.47
N SER A 40 9.63 6.98 0.34
CA SER A 40 9.50 7.68 -0.95
C SER A 40 10.85 8.01 -1.63
N GLU A 41 11.95 7.95 -0.88
CA GLU A 41 13.32 8.23 -1.35
C GLU A 41 14.12 6.96 -1.67
N VAL A 42 13.50 5.79 -1.46
CA VAL A 42 14.08 4.50 -1.85
C VAL A 42 14.10 4.38 -3.37
N VAL A 43 15.24 4.04 -3.92
CA VAL A 43 15.46 3.88 -5.36
C VAL A 43 15.86 2.44 -5.72
N LEU A 44 15.88 2.14 -7.02
CA LEU A 44 16.35 0.85 -7.54
C LEU A 44 17.80 0.63 -7.13
N ASP A 45 18.15 -0.64 -6.87
CA ASP A 45 19.48 -1.09 -6.42
C ASP A 45 19.91 -0.63 -5.03
N ASP A 46 19.09 0.11 -4.27
CA ASP A 46 19.34 0.35 -2.86
C ASP A 46 19.39 -0.97 -2.07
N ILE A 47 20.26 -1.01 -1.07
CA ILE A 47 20.35 -2.15 -0.16
C ILE A 47 19.55 -1.83 1.11
N LEU A 48 18.39 -2.47 1.27
CA LEU A 48 17.59 -2.39 2.47
C LEU A 48 18.23 -3.19 3.60
N CYS A 49 18.32 -2.60 4.79
CA CYS A 49 18.67 -3.29 6.02
C CYS A 49 17.36 -3.55 6.79
N LEU A 50 16.90 -4.78 6.77
CA LEU A 50 15.61 -5.18 7.37
C LEU A 50 15.82 -5.98 8.65
N SER A 51 15.04 -5.69 9.67
CA SER A 51 15.02 -6.37 10.96
C SER A 51 13.59 -6.61 11.43
N SER A 52 13.44 -7.45 12.45
CA SER A 52 12.15 -7.76 13.06
C SER A 52 11.36 -6.48 13.39
N GLY A 53 10.08 -6.45 13.00
CA GLY A 53 9.18 -5.31 13.16
C GLY A 53 9.19 -4.31 12.00
N ASN A 54 10.15 -4.39 11.06
CA ASN A 54 10.15 -3.51 9.89
C ASN A 54 9.10 -3.93 8.88
N GLN A 55 8.48 -2.95 8.24
CA GLN A 55 7.71 -3.15 7.02
C GLN A 55 8.65 -3.06 5.82
N ILE A 56 8.46 -3.94 4.85
CA ILE A 56 9.23 -3.96 3.60
C ILE A 56 8.71 -2.83 2.70
N PRO A 57 9.54 -1.81 2.38
CA PRO A 57 9.08 -0.60 1.69
C PRO A 57 8.89 -0.79 0.18
N SER A 58 9.62 -1.70 -0.42
CA SER A 58 9.66 -1.92 -1.87
C SER A 58 9.96 -3.38 -2.18
N ASP A 59 9.60 -3.86 -3.37
CA ASP A 59 9.94 -5.22 -3.79
C ASP A 59 11.47 -5.34 -3.90
N ALA A 60 12.03 -6.33 -3.23
CA ALA A 60 13.46 -6.53 -3.12
C ALA A 60 13.83 -8.02 -3.21
N ILE A 61 15.08 -8.30 -3.55
CA ILE A 61 15.67 -9.64 -3.48
C ILE A 61 16.56 -9.72 -2.26
N LEU A 62 16.33 -10.71 -1.41
CA LEU A 62 17.15 -10.99 -0.25
C LEU A 62 18.55 -11.44 -0.70
N ILE A 63 19.62 -10.72 -0.30
CA ILE A 63 20.99 -11.02 -0.69
C ILE A 63 21.83 -11.63 0.44
N GLU A 64 21.55 -11.25 1.69
CA GLU A 64 22.30 -11.73 2.85
C GLU A 64 21.37 -11.89 4.06
N GLY A 65 21.56 -12.96 4.84
CA GLY A 65 20.78 -13.23 6.04
C GLY A 65 19.57 -14.13 5.78
N GLY A 66 18.63 -14.10 6.70
CA GLY A 66 17.37 -14.86 6.64
C GLY A 66 16.34 -14.25 7.56
N ILE A 67 15.10 -14.22 7.12
CA ILE A 67 13.99 -13.61 7.85
C ILE A 67 12.73 -14.46 7.72
N GLU A 68 11.82 -14.30 8.66
CA GLU A 68 10.44 -14.72 8.52
C GLU A 68 9.58 -13.50 8.24
N VAL A 69 8.74 -13.57 7.22
CA VAL A 69 7.87 -12.48 6.79
C VAL A 69 6.41 -12.87 6.85
N ASN A 70 5.57 -11.93 7.23
CA ASN A 70 4.12 -12.04 7.13
C ASN A 70 3.67 -11.32 5.85
N GLU A 71 3.13 -12.09 4.91
CA GLU A 71 2.64 -11.61 3.62
C GLU A 71 1.10 -11.52 3.57
N SER A 72 0.42 -11.43 4.72
CA SER A 72 -1.05 -11.46 4.83
C SER A 72 -1.75 -10.34 4.03
N LEU A 73 -1.12 -9.20 3.85
CA LEU A 73 -1.65 -8.12 3.01
C LEU A 73 -1.74 -8.51 1.53
N LEU A 74 -0.95 -9.49 1.09
CA LEU A 74 -0.91 -9.96 -0.30
C LEU A 74 -1.74 -11.22 -0.50
N THR A 75 -1.58 -12.19 0.42
CA THR A 75 -2.13 -13.55 0.30
C THR A 75 -3.43 -13.73 1.09
N GLY A 76 -3.66 -12.88 2.10
CA GLY A 76 -4.74 -13.06 3.08
C GLY A 76 -4.42 -14.07 4.18
N GLU A 77 -3.29 -14.76 4.12
CA GLU A 77 -2.84 -15.77 5.09
C GLU A 77 -1.85 -15.14 6.07
N SER A 78 -2.05 -15.40 7.37
CA SER A 78 -1.24 -14.77 8.44
C SER A 78 -0.01 -15.60 8.82
N ASP A 79 0.21 -16.74 8.19
CA ASP A 79 1.34 -17.60 8.49
C ASP A 79 2.66 -16.94 8.05
N ALA A 80 3.66 -17.02 8.93
CA ALA A 80 4.98 -16.49 8.63
C ALA A 80 5.72 -17.40 7.64
N ILE A 81 6.30 -16.81 6.62
CA ILE A 81 7.04 -17.49 5.55
C ILE A 81 8.52 -17.23 5.73
N THR A 82 9.33 -18.28 5.82
CA THR A 82 10.78 -18.16 5.87
C THR A 82 11.34 -17.78 4.50
N LYS A 83 12.13 -16.73 4.46
CA LYS A 83 12.84 -16.23 3.27
C LYS A 83 14.36 -16.34 3.45
N LYS A 84 15.04 -16.72 2.39
CA LYS A 84 16.50 -16.92 2.32
C LYS A 84 17.10 -16.13 1.17
N ALA A 85 18.42 -16.06 1.10
CA ALA A 85 19.12 -15.39 0.00
C ALA A 85 18.65 -15.93 -1.36
N GLY A 86 18.28 -15.00 -2.26
CA GLY A 86 17.68 -15.27 -3.56
C GLY A 86 16.15 -15.17 -3.60
N ASP A 87 15.47 -15.16 -2.44
CA ASP A 87 14.01 -15.06 -2.39
C ASP A 87 13.55 -13.62 -2.57
N ILE A 88 12.36 -13.48 -3.14
CA ILE A 88 11.71 -12.18 -3.34
C ILE A 88 10.97 -11.79 -2.06
N LEU A 89 11.18 -10.54 -1.66
CA LEU A 89 10.46 -9.84 -0.61
C LEU A 89 9.49 -8.86 -1.27
N TYR A 90 8.24 -8.88 -0.83
CA TYR A 90 7.20 -8.02 -1.40
C TYR A 90 6.95 -6.80 -0.55
N ALA A 91 6.79 -5.65 -1.20
CA ALA A 91 6.39 -4.39 -0.56
C ALA A 91 5.09 -4.56 0.24
N GLY A 92 5.04 -3.97 1.43
CA GLY A 92 3.89 -4.05 2.34
C GLY A 92 3.92 -5.21 3.32
N SER A 93 4.73 -6.25 3.09
CA SER A 93 4.92 -7.36 4.05
C SER A 93 5.69 -6.90 5.30
N PHE A 94 5.55 -7.63 6.40
CA PHE A 94 6.22 -7.33 7.67
C PHE A 94 7.23 -8.40 8.03
N VAL A 95 8.41 -7.98 8.49
CA VAL A 95 9.42 -8.88 9.06
C VAL A 95 9.00 -9.28 10.46
N VAL A 96 8.73 -10.56 10.66
CA VAL A 96 8.33 -11.15 11.95
C VAL A 96 9.56 -11.43 12.80
N SER A 97 10.58 -12.06 12.21
CA SER A 97 11.81 -12.43 12.89
C SER A 97 13.02 -12.41 11.95
N GLY A 98 14.21 -12.28 12.53
CA GLY A 98 15.48 -12.30 11.80
C GLY A 98 15.92 -10.92 11.30
N ASN A 99 17.07 -10.94 10.60
CA ASN A 99 17.69 -9.76 9.99
C ASN A 99 18.21 -10.13 8.59
N CYS A 100 18.10 -9.19 7.66
CA CYS A 100 18.61 -9.40 6.32
C CYS A 100 19.03 -8.10 5.63
N LYS A 101 19.82 -8.26 4.55
CA LYS A 101 20.03 -7.23 3.55
C LYS A 101 19.35 -7.67 2.26
N ALA A 102 18.61 -6.75 1.64
CA ALA A 102 17.88 -7.01 0.42
C ALA A 102 18.08 -5.88 -0.59
N ARG A 103 18.28 -6.24 -1.86
CA ARG A 103 18.43 -5.26 -2.94
C ARG A 103 17.07 -4.94 -3.54
N VAL A 104 16.77 -3.66 -3.67
CA VAL A 104 15.51 -3.17 -4.26
C VAL A 104 15.48 -3.45 -5.76
N GLU A 105 14.43 -4.14 -6.20
CA GLU A 105 14.20 -4.50 -7.60
C GLU A 105 13.09 -3.68 -8.26
N ARG A 106 12.14 -3.18 -7.45
CA ARG A 106 11.02 -2.36 -7.93
C ARG A 106 10.66 -1.31 -6.89
N VAL A 107 10.20 -0.16 -7.35
CA VAL A 107 9.79 0.95 -6.48
C VAL A 107 8.44 1.52 -6.89
N GLY A 108 7.71 2.07 -5.93
CA GLY A 108 6.47 2.80 -6.14
C GLY A 108 5.42 1.99 -6.91
N LYS A 109 4.99 2.50 -8.07
CA LYS A 109 3.92 1.89 -8.89
C LYS A 109 4.30 0.55 -9.51
N ASP A 110 5.59 0.23 -9.58
CA ASP A 110 6.08 -1.03 -10.14
C ASP A 110 6.10 -2.17 -9.14
N ASN A 111 5.91 -1.88 -7.84
CA ASN A 111 5.74 -2.89 -6.81
C ASN A 111 4.55 -3.81 -7.11
N TYR A 112 4.68 -5.07 -6.73
CA TYR A 112 3.68 -6.10 -6.99
C TYR A 112 2.30 -5.75 -6.43
N ILE A 113 2.25 -5.24 -5.20
CA ILE A 113 0.99 -4.83 -4.54
C ILE A 113 0.27 -3.70 -5.29
N GLU A 114 1.02 -2.73 -5.82
CA GLU A 114 0.45 -1.61 -6.59
C GLU A 114 -0.14 -2.09 -7.92
N LYS A 115 0.51 -3.05 -8.57
CA LYS A 115 -0.02 -3.69 -9.79
C LYS A 115 -1.33 -4.43 -9.52
N LEU A 116 -1.41 -5.22 -8.45
CA LEU A 116 -2.64 -5.90 -8.03
C LEU A 116 -3.77 -4.90 -7.74
N THR A 117 -3.47 -3.87 -6.95
CA THR A 117 -4.45 -2.83 -6.58
C THR A 117 -4.95 -2.07 -7.80
N SER A 118 -4.06 -1.74 -8.74
CA SER A 118 -4.42 -1.04 -9.97
C SER A 118 -5.31 -1.88 -10.89
N GLN A 119 -5.08 -3.19 -10.96
CA GLN A 119 -5.91 -4.13 -11.70
C GLN A 119 -7.30 -4.26 -11.06
N ALA A 120 -7.38 -4.35 -9.71
CA ALA A 120 -8.64 -4.39 -8.98
C ALA A 120 -9.45 -3.10 -9.17
N LYS A 121 -8.81 -1.93 -9.19
CA LYS A 121 -9.48 -0.63 -9.48
C LYS A 121 -9.99 -0.51 -10.91
N LYS A 122 -9.37 -1.19 -11.89
CA LYS A 122 -9.86 -1.25 -13.27
C LYS A 122 -11.14 -2.08 -13.43
N TYR A 123 -11.47 -2.92 -12.45
CA TYR A 123 -12.74 -3.63 -12.40
C TYR A 123 -13.85 -2.60 -12.14
N ARG A 124 -14.37 -2.00 -13.23
CA ARG A 124 -15.58 -1.16 -13.17
C ARG A 124 -16.73 -2.07 -12.74
N LYS A 125 -17.36 -1.73 -11.62
CA LYS A 125 -18.68 -2.32 -11.29
C LYS A 125 -19.54 -2.28 -12.54
N PRO A 126 -20.07 -3.41 -13.04
CA PRO A 126 -21.03 -3.38 -14.12
C PRO A 126 -22.13 -2.41 -13.70
N LYS A 127 -22.48 -1.44 -14.57
CA LYS A 127 -23.64 -0.57 -14.34
C LYS A 127 -24.80 -1.51 -14.09
N SER A 128 -25.34 -1.50 -12.87
CA SER A 128 -26.47 -2.35 -12.53
C SER A 128 -27.63 -1.92 -13.41
N ASP A 129 -28.01 -2.74 -14.38
CA ASP A 129 -29.19 -2.53 -15.22
C ASP A 129 -30.47 -2.37 -14.37
N LEU A 130 -30.46 -2.95 -13.16
CA LEU A 130 -31.48 -2.75 -12.14
C LEU A 130 -31.64 -1.29 -11.72
N LEU A 131 -30.54 -0.54 -11.53
CA LEU A 131 -30.62 0.89 -11.17
C LEU A 131 -31.20 1.72 -12.31
N ASN A 132 -30.83 1.42 -13.55
CA ASN A 132 -31.37 2.11 -14.72
C ASN A 132 -32.89 1.80 -14.89
N THR A 133 -33.29 0.56 -14.71
CA THR A 133 -34.69 0.13 -14.78
C THR A 133 -35.52 0.76 -13.66
N LEU A 134 -35.00 0.79 -12.41
CA LEU A 134 -35.64 1.48 -11.28
C LEU A 134 -35.79 2.98 -11.51
N THR A 135 -34.79 3.63 -12.02
CA THR A 135 -34.81 5.08 -12.32
C THR A 135 -35.83 5.38 -13.43
N HIS A 136 -35.91 4.50 -14.43
CA HIS A 136 -36.91 4.64 -15.49
C HIS A 136 -38.34 4.46 -14.96
N LEU A 137 -38.57 3.47 -14.12
CA LEU A 137 -39.86 3.19 -13.48
C LEU A 137 -40.30 4.34 -12.56
N ILE A 138 -39.40 4.88 -11.75
CA ILE A 138 -39.64 6.07 -10.90
C ILE A 138 -40.04 7.27 -11.77
N ARG A 139 -39.34 7.50 -12.90
CA ARG A 139 -39.66 8.61 -13.80
C ARG A 139 -41.03 8.50 -14.44
N VAL A 140 -41.41 7.29 -14.87
CA VAL A 140 -42.74 7.02 -15.43
C VAL A 140 -43.85 7.25 -14.40
N VAL A 141 -43.65 6.74 -13.18
CA VAL A 141 -44.60 6.94 -12.08
C VAL A 141 -44.73 8.41 -11.70
N ALA A 142 -43.61 9.16 -11.65
CA ALA A 142 -43.63 10.57 -11.36
C ALA A 142 -44.42 11.40 -12.40
N VAL A 143 -44.29 11.06 -13.69
CA VAL A 143 -45.05 11.74 -14.78
C VAL A 143 -46.56 11.45 -14.69
N ILE A 144 -46.95 10.27 -14.17
CA ILE A 144 -48.38 9.91 -14.02
C ILE A 144 -49.02 10.59 -12.80
N ILE A 145 -48.25 10.82 -11.73
CA ILE A 145 -48.72 11.39 -10.47
C ILE A 145 -48.79 12.91 -10.47
N ILE A 146 -47.97 13.60 -11.29
CA ILE A 146 -47.93 15.05 -11.38
C ILE A 146 -48.84 15.45 -12.59
N PRO A 147 -50.08 15.93 -12.33
CA PRO A 147 -50.97 16.40 -13.40
C PRO A 147 -50.50 17.74 -13.97
#